data_9848763f1ed4db326da3444505fbb8c6
#
_entry.id   9848763f1ed4db326da3444505fbb8c6
#
_cell.length_a   1.000
_cell.length_b   1.000
_cell.length_c   1.000
_cell.angle_alpha   90.00
_cell.angle_beta   90.00
_cell.angle_gamma   90.00
#
_symmetry.space_group_name_H-M   'P 1'
#
loop_
_entity.id
_entity.type
_entity.pdbx_description
1 polymer ?
#
loop_
_entity_poly.entity_id
_entity_poly.type
_entity_poly.pdbx_seq_one_letter_code
_entity_poly.pdbx_strand_id
1 'polypeptide(L)'
;MAEDDVRDGETWHQFGFPDPERKEYLALQAERPTEVGPADRRMLLEGFDFLALVSHSCFRIGERPVVVIWRRNGVVDVIVRSADCTVDQRRTLKGAAAEKLLSAVLATHADAWTEPFEPKEPVLDGYSWDMTVYAGSRYFECCGDNAAPREVAELLRAVADAGLPLAWDGEEIAFACANEEGDHE
;
A
#
# COMPACT_ATOMS: atom_id res chain seq x y z
N MET A 1 16.94 14.83 33.12
CA MET A 1 15.56 14.46 32.76
C MET A 1 15.59 14.43 31.25
N ALA A 2 15.72 13.25 30.66
CA ALA A 2 15.63 13.04 29.23
C ALA A 2 14.14 12.94 28.89
N GLU A 3 13.65 13.83 28.06
CA GLU A 3 12.35 13.74 27.44
C GLU A 3 12.36 12.53 26.53
N ASP A 4 11.57 11.52 26.88
CA ASP A 4 11.26 10.37 26.04
C ASP A 4 10.58 10.91 24.76
N ASP A 5 11.33 10.94 23.68
CA ASP A 5 10.86 11.20 22.32
C ASP A 5 9.98 10.02 21.92
N VAL A 6 8.69 10.13 22.27
CA VAL A 6 7.66 9.15 21.87
C VAL A 6 7.52 9.28 20.36
N ARG A 7 8.17 8.40 19.65
CA ARG A 7 7.88 8.15 18.22
C ARG A 7 6.46 7.60 18.14
N ASP A 8 5.50 8.51 18.18
CA ASP A 8 4.13 8.23 17.76
C ASP A 8 4.21 7.69 16.33
N GLY A 9 3.59 6.57 16.05
CA GLY A 9 3.58 5.80 14.81
C GLY A 9 3.40 6.57 13.49
N GLU A 10 4.21 7.58 13.27
CA GLU A 10 4.17 8.63 12.26
C GLU A 10 5.28 8.50 11.22
N THR A 11 5.80 7.28 10.97
CA THR A 11 6.81 7.09 9.91
C THR A 11 6.34 7.63 8.56
N TRP A 12 5.04 7.68 8.32
CA TRP A 12 4.41 8.27 7.13
C TRP A 12 4.41 9.80 7.12
N HIS A 13 4.54 10.46 8.28
CA HIS A 13 4.57 11.93 8.36
C HIS A 13 5.86 12.57 7.89
N GLN A 14 6.94 11.80 7.71
CA GLN A 14 8.18 12.36 7.16
C GLN A 14 7.99 12.97 5.77
N PHE A 15 6.93 12.57 5.04
CA PHE A 15 6.65 13.06 3.69
C PHE A 15 5.32 13.82 3.54
N GLY A 16 4.60 14.06 4.62
CA GLY A 16 3.47 14.98 4.65
C GLY A 16 2.21 14.58 3.87
N PHE A 17 2.02 13.27 3.59
CA PHE A 17 0.86 12.83 2.84
C PHE A 17 -0.34 12.54 3.74
N PRO A 18 -1.53 13.08 3.40
CA PRO A 18 -2.75 12.71 4.09
C PRO A 18 -3.11 11.26 3.75
N ASP A 19 -3.20 10.41 4.75
CA ASP A 19 -3.82 9.10 4.66
C ASP A 19 -5.11 9.10 5.49
N PRO A 20 -6.20 9.65 4.95
CA PRO A 20 -7.45 9.77 5.68
C PRO A 20 -8.07 8.42 6.01
N GLU A 21 -7.88 7.39 5.17
CA GLU A 21 -8.39 6.05 5.42
C GLU A 21 -7.66 5.39 6.58
N ARG A 22 -6.34 5.54 6.67
CA ARG A 22 -5.57 5.03 7.81
C ARG A 22 -5.98 5.73 9.09
N LYS A 23 -6.16 7.05 9.05
CA LYS A 23 -6.65 7.81 10.21
C LYS A 23 -8.05 7.35 10.63
N GLU A 24 -8.96 7.18 9.67
CA GLU A 24 -10.29 6.64 9.93
C GLU A 24 -10.21 5.21 10.51
N TYR A 25 -9.38 4.35 9.90
CA TYR A 25 -9.17 2.99 10.39
C TYR A 25 -8.65 2.98 11.84
N LEU A 26 -7.59 3.72 12.13
CA LEU A 26 -6.99 3.76 13.46
C LEU A 26 -7.93 4.38 14.51
N ALA A 27 -8.77 5.33 14.13
CA ALA A 27 -9.78 5.91 15.02
C ALA A 27 -10.88 4.90 15.42
N LEU A 28 -11.07 3.83 14.64
CA LEU A 28 -12.01 2.75 14.97
C LEU A 28 -11.39 1.72 15.93
N GLN A 29 -10.07 1.72 16.12
CA GLN A 29 -9.40 0.80 17.02
C GLN A 29 -9.47 1.30 18.47
N ALA A 30 -9.76 0.39 19.40
CA ALA A 30 -9.81 0.72 20.82
C ALA A 30 -8.43 0.88 21.47
N GLU A 31 -7.40 0.34 20.82
CA GLU A 31 -6.04 0.24 21.34
C GLU A 31 -5.05 0.92 20.40
N ARG A 32 -3.91 1.33 20.93
CA ARG A 32 -2.80 1.83 20.11
C ARG A 32 -2.27 0.71 19.21
N PRO A 33 -1.90 1.02 17.96
CA PRO A 33 -1.30 0.04 17.08
C PRO A 33 -0.02 -0.56 17.68
N THR A 34 0.13 -1.88 17.55
CA THR A 34 1.30 -2.62 18.02
C THR A 34 1.89 -3.42 16.88
N GLU A 35 3.17 -3.21 16.61
CA GLU A 35 3.87 -3.97 15.60
C GLU A 35 4.09 -5.41 16.06
N VAL A 36 3.89 -6.37 15.14
CA VAL A 36 4.08 -7.79 15.42
C VAL A 36 5.43 -8.27 14.90
N GLY A 37 6.02 -9.21 15.64
CA GLY A 37 7.23 -9.89 15.18
C GLY A 37 6.97 -10.86 14.02
N PRO A 38 8.05 -11.37 13.37
CA PRO A 38 7.96 -12.23 12.19
C PRO A 38 7.07 -13.47 12.38
N ALA A 39 7.07 -14.06 13.58
CA ALA A 39 6.30 -15.27 13.87
C ALA A 39 4.78 -15.07 13.77
N ASP A 40 4.29 -13.85 13.97
CA ASP A 40 2.86 -13.54 13.97
C ASP A 40 2.36 -12.94 12.63
N ARG A 41 3.28 -12.53 11.74
CA ARG A 41 2.93 -11.84 10.50
C ARG A 41 2.00 -12.66 9.61
N ARG A 42 2.21 -13.98 9.51
CA ARG A 42 1.37 -14.86 8.70
C ARG A 42 -0.08 -14.84 9.14
N MET A 43 -0.33 -15.02 10.43
CA MET A 43 -1.68 -14.99 10.99
C MET A 43 -2.33 -13.62 10.78
N LEU A 44 -1.54 -12.53 10.88
CA LEU A 44 -2.02 -11.18 10.65
C LEU A 44 -2.37 -10.95 9.20
N LEU A 45 -1.54 -11.41 8.24
CA LEU A 45 -1.82 -11.31 6.81
C LEU A 45 -3.10 -12.08 6.42
N GLU A 46 -3.32 -13.27 6.97
CA GLU A 46 -4.54 -14.05 6.74
C GLU A 46 -5.79 -13.35 7.28
N GLY A 47 -5.67 -12.69 8.42
CA GLY A 47 -6.76 -11.98 9.08
C GLY A 47 -6.81 -10.49 8.81
N PHE A 48 -6.01 -9.94 7.88
CA PHE A 48 -5.95 -8.50 7.68
C PHE A 48 -7.31 -7.89 7.38
N ASP A 49 -7.51 -6.69 7.84
CA ASP A 49 -8.69 -5.88 7.55
C ASP A 49 -8.35 -4.55 6.88
N PHE A 50 -7.10 -4.09 6.99
CA PHE A 50 -6.62 -2.89 6.31
C PHE A 50 -5.19 -3.11 5.80
N LEU A 51 -4.95 -2.71 4.54
CA LEU A 51 -3.64 -2.69 3.91
C LEU A 51 -3.46 -1.34 3.21
N ALA A 52 -2.31 -0.71 3.41
CA ALA A 52 -1.88 0.46 2.65
C ALA A 52 -0.54 0.15 1.97
N LEU A 53 -0.44 0.49 0.68
CA LEU A 53 0.79 0.45 -0.10
C LEU A 53 1.02 1.84 -0.66
N VAL A 54 2.16 2.43 -0.33
CA VAL A 54 2.54 3.79 -0.75
C VAL A 54 3.81 3.71 -1.56
N SER A 55 3.84 4.38 -2.70
CA SER A 55 5.05 4.55 -3.49
C SER A 55 5.60 5.97 -3.33
N HIS A 56 6.91 6.06 -3.27
CA HIS A 56 7.65 7.32 -3.19
C HIS A 56 8.65 7.37 -4.36
N SER A 57 8.46 8.31 -5.27
CA SER A 57 9.41 8.55 -6.36
C SER A 57 10.05 9.92 -6.21
N CYS A 58 11.35 10.01 -6.44
CA CYS A 58 12.07 11.28 -6.43
C CYS A 58 11.66 12.18 -7.60
N PHE A 59 11.19 11.59 -8.69
CA PHE A 59 10.91 12.30 -9.93
C PHE A 59 9.43 12.70 -10.11
N ARG A 60 8.51 12.00 -9.44
CA ARG A 60 7.05 12.19 -9.58
C ARG A 60 6.41 12.59 -8.27
N ILE A 61 6.85 13.71 -7.71
CA ILE A 61 6.49 14.12 -6.33
C ILE A 61 4.96 14.23 -6.12
N GLY A 62 4.21 14.72 -7.10
CA GLY A 62 2.75 14.85 -7.00
C GLY A 62 1.97 13.57 -7.34
N GLU A 63 2.55 12.69 -8.15
CA GLU A 63 1.88 11.52 -8.72
C GLU A 63 2.06 10.23 -7.91
N ARG A 64 2.60 10.33 -6.70
CA ARG A 64 2.90 9.14 -5.88
C ARG A 64 1.63 8.34 -5.59
N PRO A 65 1.54 7.08 -6.08
CA PRO A 65 0.36 6.27 -5.83
C PRO A 65 0.26 5.79 -4.39
N VAL A 66 -0.94 5.90 -3.85
CA VAL A 66 -1.35 5.27 -2.59
C VAL A 66 -2.46 4.29 -2.91
N VAL A 67 -2.28 3.03 -2.53
CA VAL A 67 -3.28 1.97 -2.67
C VAL A 67 -3.74 1.57 -1.28
N VAL A 68 -5.05 1.63 -1.05
CA VAL A 68 -5.65 1.14 0.19
C VAL A 68 -6.60 0.00 -0.14
N ILE A 69 -6.50 -1.09 0.60
CA ILE A 69 -7.43 -2.23 0.57
C ILE A 69 -8.03 -2.36 1.96
N TRP A 70 -9.32 -2.09 2.09
CA TRP A 70 -10.01 -2.09 3.38
C TRP A 70 -11.17 -3.06 3.40
N ARG A 71 -11.09 -4.08 4.23
CA ARG A 71 -12.16 -5.05 4.46
C ARG A 71 -13.06 -4.56 5.58
N ARG A 72 -14.32 -4.34 5.29
CA ARG A 72 -15.31 -3.93 6.28
C ARG A 72 -16.71 -4.38 5.90
N ASN A 73 -17.50 -4.79 6.87
CA ASN A 73 -18.94 -5.12 6.67
C ASN A 73 -19.20 -6.11 5.52
N GLY A 74 -18.30 -7.08 5.30
CA GLY A 74 -18.45 -8.11 4.26
C GLY A 74 -18.16 -7.62 2.83
N VAL A 75 -17.57 -6.43 2.68
CA VAL A 75 -17.10 -5.89 1.40
C VAL A 75 -15.61 -5.55 1.47
N VAL A 76 -14.99 -5.31 0.32
CA VAL A 76 -13.63 -4.84 0.19
C VAL A 76 -13.65 -3.51 -0.56
N ASP A 77 -13.32 -2.44 0.13
CA ASP A 77 -13.08 -1.15 -0.51
C ASP A 77 -11.63 -1.11 -0.99
N VAL A 78 -11.46 -0.72 -2.25
CA VAL A 78 -10.14 -0.47 -2.84
C VAL A 78 -10.09 0.98 -3.26
N ILE A 79 -9.05 1.68 -2.83
CA ILE A 79 -8.86 3.10 -3.08
C ILE A 79 -7.48 3.26 -3.71
N VAL A 80 -7.42 4.01 -4.80
CA VAL A 80 -6.18 4.44 -5.44
C VAL A 80 -6.20 5.95 -5.57
N ARG A 81 -5.21 6.59 -5.01
CA ARG A 81 -5.07 8.05 -5.08
C ARG A 81 -3.64 8.48 -5.37
N SER A 82 -3.49 9.70 -5.86
CA SER A 82 -2.20 10.39 -5.90
C SER A 82 -1.97 11.20 -4.62
N ALA A 83 -0.72 11.46 -4.30
CA ALA A 83 -0.35 12.27 -3.14
C ALA A 83 -0.91 13.69 -3.18
N ASP A 84 -1.05 14.26 -4.38
CA ASP A 84 -1.65 15.58 -4.61
C ASP A 84 -3.18 15.54 -4.74
N CYS A 85 -3.80 14.35 -4.58
CA CYS A 85 -5.23 14.13 -4.70
C CYS A 85 -5.82 14.47 -6.10
N THR A 86 -5.01 14.58 -7.14
CA THR A 86 -5.51 14.76 -8.51
C THR A 86 -6.16 13.48 -9.04
N VAL A 87 -5.71 12.32 -8.55
CA VAL A 87 -6.38 11.03 -8.71
C VAL A 87 -6.93 10.59 -7.36
N ASP A 88 -8.21 10.30 -7.29
CA ASP A 88 -8.87 9.68 -6.14
C ASP A 88 -10.01 8.80 -6.63
N GLN A 89 -9.73 7.52 -6.76
CA GLN A 89 -10.71 6.55 -7.25
C GLN A 89 -10.94 5.45 -6.22
N ARG A 90 -12.20 5.07 -6.07
CA ARG A 90 -12.64 4.03 -5.15
C ARG A 90 -13.51 3.01 -5.85
N ARG A 91 -13.35 1.75 -5.49
CA ARG A 91 -14.21 0.63 -5.86
C ARG A 91 -14.59 -0.18 -4.64
N THR A 92 -15.85 -0.55 -4.53
CA THR A 92 -16.32 -1.51 -3.51
C THR A 92 -16.56 -2.85 -4.18
N LEU A 93 -15.78 -3.84 -3.79
CA LEU A 93 -15.83 -5.20 -4.32
C LEU A 93 -16.64 -6.12 -3.41
N LYS A 94 -17.34 -7.11 -4.01
CA LYS A 94 -18.13 -8.14 -3.32
C LYS A 94 -17.95 -9.48 -4.02
N GLY A 95 -18.22 -10.58 -3.29
CA GLY A 95 -18.21 -11.95 -3.84
C GLY A 95 -16.89 -12.26 -4.53
N ALA A 96 -16.96 -12.88 -5.71
CA ALA A 96 -15.77 -13.38 -6.43
C ALA A 96 -14.71 -12.30 -6.73
N ALA A 97 -15.13 -11.05 -6.99
CA ALA A 97 -14.17 -9.96 -7.24
C ALA A 97 -13.37 -9.62 -5.97
N ALA A 98 -14.03 -9.56 -4.82
CA ALA A 98 -13.36 -9.37 -3.53
C ALA A 98 -12.44 -10.55 -3.21
N GLU A 99 -12.90 -11.79 -3.40
CA GLU A 99 -12.11 -13.01 -3.16
C GLU A 99 -10.86 -13.05 -4.04
N LYS A 100 -10.96 -12.67 -5.33
CA LYS A 100 -9.81 -12.58 -6.24
C LYS A 100 -8.75 -11.63 -5.71
N LEU A 101 -9.13 -10.42 -5.29
CA LEU A 101 -8.20 -9.44 -4.75
C LEU A 101 -7.58 -9.91 -3.44
N LEU A 102 -8.38 -10.42 -2.50
CA LEU A 102 -7.88 -10.95 -1.23
C LEU A 102 -6.90 -12.11 -1.44
N SER A 103 -7.16 -12.97 -2.42
CA SER A 103 -6.24 -14.04 -2.80
C SER A 103 -4.92 -13.49 -3.35
N ALA A 104 -4.95 -12.40 -4.12
CA ALA A 104 -3.74 -11.74 -4.59
C ALA A 104 -2.93 -11.13 -3.44
N VAL A 105 -3.58 -10.53 -2.44
CA VAL A 105 -2.91 -10.05 -1.22
C VAL A 105 -2.22 -11.21 -0.48
N LEU A 106 -2.91 -12.33 -0.27
CA LEU A 106 -2.32 -13.49 0.40
C LEU A 106 -1.18 -14.11 -0.40
N ALA A 107 -1.27 -14.09 -1.73
CA ALA A 107 -0.25 -14.62 -2.62
C ALA A 107 1.03 -13.77 -2.67
N THR A 108 1.02 -12.57 -2.12
CA THR A 108 2.25 -11.78 -1.96
C THR A 108 3.23 -12.42 -0.99
N HIS A 109 2.75 -13.21 -0.03
CA HIS A 109 3.57 -13.74 1.06
C HIS A 109 4.34 -12.64 1.82
N ALA A 110 3.74 -11.47 1.96
CA ALA A 110 4.36 -10.31 2.60
C ALA A 110 4.77 -10.58 4.07
N ASP A 111 4.16 -11.58 4.68
CA ASP A 111 4.53 -12.08 6.00
C ASP A 111 5.98 -12.59 6.08
N ALA A 112 6.56 -13.02 4.96
CA ALA A 112 7.94 -13.46 4.87
C ALA A 112 8.95 -12.33 4.58
N TRP A 113 8.49 -11.12 4.30
CA TRP A 113 9.35 -9.97 3.98
C TRP A 113 9.78 -9.29 5.28
N THR A 114 10.85 -9.80 5.90
CA THR A 114 11.34 -9.33 7.19
C THR A 114 12.46 -8.31 7.07
N GLU A 115 13.07 -8.20 5.90
CA GLU A 115 14.14 -7.26 5.59
C GLU A 115 13.70 -6.35 4.44
N PRO A 116 14.16 -5.09 4.40
CA PRO A 116 13.92 -4.22 3.26
C PRO A 116 14.45 -4.81 1.95
N PHE A 117 13.71 -4.59 0.85
CA PHE A 117 14.20 -4.91 -0.48
C PHE A 117 15.14 -3.81 -0.94
N GLU A 118 16.38 -4.16 -1.24
CA GLU A 118 17.42 -3.24 -1.69
C GLU A 118 18.01 -3.70 -3.04
N PRO A 119 18.42 -2.79 -3.92
CA PRO A 119 19.08 -3.14 -5.16
C PRO A 119 20.49 -3.69 -4.87
N LYS A 120 20.99 -4.54 -5.76
CA LYS A 120 22.35 -5.09 -5.64
C LYS A 120 23.46 -4.04 -5.79
N GLU A 121 23.17 -2.97 -6.52
CA GLU A 121 24.06 -1.85 -6.75
C GLU A 121 23.42 -0.57 -6.22
N PRO A 122 24.17 0.35 -5.62
CA PRO A 122 23.63 1.60 -5.12
C PRO A 122 22.99 2.42 -6.24
N VAL A 123 21.77 2.88 -6.03
CA VAL A 123 21.04 3.80 -6.92
C VAL A 123 20.99 5.15 -6.24
N LEU A 124 21.40 6.22 -6.94
CA LEU A 124 21.47 7.56 -6.36
C LEU A 124 20.10 8.22 -6.28
N ASP A 125 19.27 7.98 -7.28
CA ASP A 125 17.92 8.52 -7.39
C ASP A 125 16.99 7.39 -7.82
N GLY A 126 15.80 7.31 -7.23
CA GLY A 126 14.91 6.22 -7.58
C GLY A 126 13.57 6.31 -6.87
N TYR A 127 12.98 5.15 -6.63
CA TYR A 127 11.73 5.02 -5.91
C TYR A 127 11.91 4.17 -4.65
N SER A 128 11.04 4.41 -3.69
CA SER A 128 10.83 3.51 -2.56
C SER A 128 9.35 3.20 -2.42
N TRP A 129 9.03 2.17 -1.67
CA TRP A 129 7.66 1.80 -1.36
C TRP A 129 7.58 1.25 0.05
N ASP A 130 6.43 1.46 0.65
CA ASP A 130 6.09 0.94 1.97
C ASP A 130 4.74 0.27 1.92
N MET A 131 4.61 -0.90 2.54
CA MET A 131 3.36 -1.59 2.71
C MET A 131 3.12 -1.86 4.19
N THR A 132 1.99 -1.38 4.70
CA THR A 132 1.55 -1.64 6.07
C THR A 132 0.30 -2.51 6.04
N VAL A 133 0.30 -3.57 6.84
CA VAL A 133 -0.82 -4.52 6.95
C VAL A 133 -1.32 -4.53 8.38
N TYR A 134 -2.61 -4.29 8.58
CA TYR A 134 -3.26 -4.28 9.89
C TYR A 134 -4.29 -5.39 10.03
N ALA A 135 -4.41 -5.91 11.25
CA ALA A 135 -5.55 -6.69 11.72
C ALA A 135 -5.91 -6.20 13.13
N GLY A 136 -6.99 -5.44 13.27
CA GLY A 136 -7.30 -4.68 14.47
C GLY A 136 -6.19 -3.71 14.83
N SER A 137 -5.77 -3.69 16.09
CA SER A 137 -4.66 -2.85 16.57
C SER A 137 -3.27 -3.45 16.34
N ARG A 138 -3.14 -4.56 15.63
CA ARG A 138 -1.86 -5.20 15.33
C ARG A 138 -1.46 -4.94 13.89
N TYR A 139 -0.16 -4.72 13.63
CA TYR A 139 0.33 -4.49 12.27
C TYR A 139 1.75 -5.01 12.05
N PHE A 140 2.13 -5.12 10.80
CA PHE A 140 3.52 -5.19 10.37
C PHE A 140 3.73 -4.31 9.14
N GLU A 141 4.99 -3.95 8.93
CA GLU A 141 5.44 -3.18 7.77
C GLU A 141 6.49 -3.95 6.98
N CYS A 142 6.53 -3.69 5.69
CA CYS A 142 7.60 -4.10 4.80
C CYS A 142 7.80 -3.02 3.74
N CYS A 143 9.02 -2.89 3.26
CA CYS A 143 9.41 -1.81 2.36
C CYS A 143 10.48 -2.25 1.37
N GLY A 144 10.74 -1.40 0.39
CA GLY A 144 11.82 -1.56 -0.53
C GLY A 144 12.28 -0.23 -1.10
N ASP A 145 13.54 -0.18 -1.45
CA ASP A 145 14.21 0.96 -2.08
C ASP A 145 14.81 0.50 -3.41
N ASN A 146 14.32 1.06 -4.51
CA ASN A 146 14.71 0.70 -5.89
C ASN A 146 14.65 -0.82 -6.18
N ALA A 147 13.90 -1.56 -5.40
CA ALA A 147 13.67 -2.99 -5.56
C ALA A 147 12.30 -3.37 -4.99
N ALA A 148 11.60 -4.26 -5.67
CA ALA A 148 10.36 -4.85 -5.18
C ALA A 148 10.29 -6.33 -5.56
N PRO A 149 9.66 -7.18 -4.73
CA PRO A 149 9.39 -8.54 -5.12
C PRO A 149 8.34 -8.57 -6.24
N ARG A 150 8.42 -9.60 -7.09
CA ARG A 150 7.50 -9.78 -8.22
C ARG A 150 6.03 -9.77 -7.80
N GLU A 151 5.75 -10.24 -6.62
CA GLU A 151 4.41 -10.35 -6.05
C GLU A 151 3.73 -9.01 -5.83
N VAL A 152 4.50 -7.92 -5.62
CA VAL A 152 3.96 -6.55 -5.60
C VAL A 152 3.33 -6.21 -6.95
N ALA A 153 4.02 -6.50 -8.06
CA ALA A 153 3.48 -6.26 -9.40
C ALA A 153 2.19 -7.09 -9.66
N GLU A 154 2.12 -8.30 -9.13
CA GLU A 154 0.92 -9.15 -9.25
C GLU A 154 -0.25 -8.58 -8.42
N LEU A 155 0.01 -8.06 -7.22
CA LEU A 155 -0.99 -7.36 -6.43
C LEU A 155 -1.52 -6.11 -7.16
N LEU A 156 -0.63 -5.30 -7.72
CA LEU A 156 -1.02 -4.10 -8.47
C LEU A 156 -1.85 -4.43 -9.71
N ARG A 157 -1.51 -5.52 -10.39
CA ARG A 157 -2.33 -6.01 -11.52
C ARG A 157 -3.72 -6.43 -11.05
N ALA A 158 -3.86 -7.07 -9.89
CA ALA A 158 -5.16 -7.42 -9.34
C ALA A 158 -6.00 -6.18 -8.98
N VAL A 159 -5.35 -5.10 -8.53
CA VAL A 159 -6.00 -3.79 -8.29
C VAL A 159 -6.43 -3.15 -9.61
N ALA A 160 -5.58 -3.18 -10.64
CA ALA A 160 -5.91 -2.69 -11.99
C ALA A 160 -7.08 -3.47 -12.62
N ASP A 161 -7.09 -4.80 -12.47
CA ASP A 161 -8.19 -5.66 -12.91
C ASP A 161 -9.52 -5.31 -12.23
N ALA A 162 -9.50 -4.71 -11.06
CA ALA A 162 -10.68 -4.17 -10.39
C ALA A 162 -11.16 -2.82 -10.99
N GLY A 163 -10.52 -2.34 -12.05
CA GLY A 163 -10.88 -1.12 -12.77
C GLY A 163 -10.33 0.15 -12.14
N LEU A 164 -9.19 0.08 -11.45
CA LEU A 164 -8.50 1.22 -10.89
C LEU A 164 -7.25 1.57 -11.73
N PRO A 165 -6.90 2.87 -11.87
CA PRO A 165 -5.89 3.34 -12.82
C PRO A 165 -4.48 3.14 -12.27
N LEU A 166 -4.06 1.89 -12.14
CA LEU A 166 -2.77 1.55 -11.58
C LEU A 166 -2.00 0.60 -12.50
N ALA A 167 -0.69 0.81 -12.60
CA ALA A 167 0.21 -0.04 -13.37
C ALA A 167 1.54 -0.20 -12.63
N TRP A 168 2.23 -1.29 -12.97
CA TRP A 168 3.65 -1.46 -12.71
C TRP A 168 4.38 -1.27 -14.03
N ASP A 169 5.23 -0.26 -14.11
CA ASP A 169 5.97 0.04 -15.35
C ASP A 169 7.25 -0.79 -15.54
N GLY A 170 7.56 -1.64 -14.59
CA GLY A 170 8.76 -2.48 -14.54
C GLY A 170 9.76 -2.02 -13.48
N GLU A 171 9.64 -0.79 -13.01
CA GLU A 171 10.53 -0.18 -12.03
C GLU A 171 9.75 0.38 -10.83
N GLU A 172 8.66 1.09 -11.07
CA GLU A 172 7.89 1.72 -10.00
C GLU A 172 6.37 1.51 -10.14
N ILE A 173 5.63 1.86 -9.09
CA ILE A 173 4.18 1.92 -9.11
C ILE A 173 3.78 3.23 -9.79
N ALA A 174 3.01 3.17 -10.86
CA ALA A 174 2.57 4.33 -11.63
C ALA A 174 1.05 4.32 -11.82
N PHE A 175 0.47 5.47 -12.13
CA PHE A 175 -0.89 5.53 -12.66
C PHE A 175 -0.89 5.06 -14.11
N ALA A 176 -1.84 4.21 -14.46
CA ALA A 176 -2.11 3.91 -15.85
C ALA A 176 -2.55 5.22 -16.52
N CYS A 177 -1.79 5.69 -17.49
CA CYS A 177 -2.20 6.82 -18.32
C CYS A 177 -3.58 6.49 -18.91
N ALA A 178 -4.57 7.35 -18.73
CA ALA A 178 -5.73 7.33 -19.59
C ALA A 178 -5.19 7.45 -21.03
N ASN A 179 -5.37 6.40 -21.83
CA ASN A 179 -5.04 6.51 -23.24
C ASN A 179 -5.80 7.73 -23.74
N GLU A 180 -5.07 8.78 -24.10
CA GLU A 180 -5.58 9.80 -25.00
C GLU A 180 -5.80 9.04 -26.32
N GLU A 181 -6.97 8.40 -26.44
CA GLU A 181 -7.47 7.97 -27.73
C GLU A 181 -7.59 9.25 -28.57
N GLY A 182 -6.56 9.45 -29.39
CA GLY A 182 -6.44 10.60 -30.24
C GLY A 182 -7.63 10.69 -31.16
N ASP A 183 -8.46 11.68 -30.94
CA ASP A 183 -9.23 12.31 -32.00
C ASP A 183 -8.24 13.01 -32.94
N HIS A 184 -7.72 12.25 -33.87
CA HIS A 184 -7.16 12.74 -35.09
C HIS A 184 -8.17 12.40 -36.22
N GLU A 185 -9.18 13.23 -36.38
CA GLU A 185 -9.87 13.45 -37.65
C GLU A 185 -9.35 14.72 -38.34
#